data_caeda123ad481b7b275a6fe7dd12ef2c
#
_entry.id   caeda123ad481b7b275a6fe7dd12ef2c
#
_cell.length_a   1.000
_cell.length_b   1.000
_cell.length_c   1.000
_cell.angle_alpha   90.00
_cell.angle_beta   90.00
_cell.angle_gamma   90.00
#
_symmetry.space_group_name_H-M   'P 1'
#
loop_
_entity.id
_entity.type
_entity.pdbx_description
1 polymer ?
#
loop_
_entity_poly.entity_id
_entity_poly.type
_entity_poly.pdbx_seq_one_letter_code
_entity_poly.pdbx_strand_id
1 'polypeptide(L)'
;MITVKTERSIPKYKVGEEITFLVSVPDDSEAVDYTVSINRIEVIASGNIQPGSEKIKITAQADRPCFVEISIPVGEEVYEAAAAIAPEEITVTSIIPEGFAQFWKEKLDVLNKVPLKVELKKIAQMPDEKYQEWHDEFPVFGNCPLKHNKIDVCDFKTPHYRGFPVRGYMAKPSEAKPKSLPAVLFTHGAGITDSDIGKVNGAAKLGFLSMDINAHGLLNGQPSEYYLNFAAEIQEHLGNYFKNGRLDKDASYIPELLLRHRKALDVLCAQPEWDGKTLIIRGASQGGFLAVACAALDPRVTAIFAGVPGLCDATLEFNLQTWLLEESDTEEVANIVRETSKFASLAYFAPEIKAEAWFDVAYLDKLCHPAAFYAMYNVYGGPKHLYEGYTAGHGDIPHEVVFDQYTKEMLKIAELS
;
A
#
# COMPACT_ATOMS: atom_id res chain seq x y z
N MET A 1 -19.20 13.50 23.82
CA MET A 1 -18.68 12.94 22.54
C MET A 1 -19.20 11.51 22.41
N ILE A 2 -19.73 11.15 21.25
CA ILE A 2 -20.15 9.79 20.94
C ILE A 2 -18.94 8.85 20.98
N THR A 3 -19.12 7.66 21.52
CA THR A 3 -18.08 6.63 21.51
C THR A 3 -18.64 5.32 20.99
N VAL A 4 -17.87 4.63 20.17
CA VAL A 4 -18.17 3.30 19.69
C VAL A 4 -16.94 2.43 19.77
N LYS A 5 -17.07 1.20 20.26
CA LYS A 5 -15.95 0.25 20.34
C LYS A 5 -16.49 -1.18 20.44
N THR A 6 -15.67 -2.14 20.12
CA THR A 6 -15.93 -3.55 20.43
C THR A 6 -15.81 -3.83 21.93
N GLU A 7 -16.57 -4.77 22.46
CA GLU A 7 -16.45 -5.20 23.86
C GLU A 7 -15.08 -5.83 24.14
N ARG A 8 -14.51 -6.53 23.16
CA ARG A 8 -13.16 -7.09 23.22
C ARG A 8 -12.11 -6.08 22.75
N SER A 9 -11.01 -5.99 23.47
CA SER A 9 -9.84 -5.18 23.08
C SER A 9 -9.12 -5.74 21.85
N ILE A 10 -9.13 -7.07 21.67
CA ILE A 10 -8.73 -7.76 20.46
C ILE A 10 -10.00 -8.27 19.79
N PRO A 11 -10.51 -7.57 18.78
CA PRO A 11 -11.84 -7.81 18.24
C PRO A 11 -11.85 -8.95 17.20
N LYS A 12 -11.38 -10.14 17.62
CA LYS A 12 -11.39 -11.37 16.83
C LYS A 12 -12.37 -12.37 17.38
N TYR A 13 -13.18 -12.94 16.51
CA TYR A 13 -14.29 -13.84 16.84
C TYR A 13 -14.27 -15.05 15.92
N LYS A 14 -14.92 -16.12 16.33
CA LYS A 14 -15.15 -17.32 15.51
C LYS A 14 -16.42 -17.13 14.65
N VAL A 15 -16.51 -17.89 13.58
CA VAL A 15 -17.74 -17.96 12.79
C VAL A 15 -18.91 -18.36 13.69
N GLY A 16 -20.02 -17.62 13.59
CA GLY A 16 -21.22 -17.81 14.40
C GLY A 16 -21.12 -17.30 15.84
N GLU A 17 -20.03 -16.72 16.27
CA GLU A 17 -19.89 -16.09 17.58
C GLU A 17 -20.53 -14.70 17.59
N GLU A 18 -21.22 -14.36 18.70
CA GLU A 18 -21.85 -13.04 18.87
C GLU A 18 -20.79 -11.96 19.11
N ILE A 19 -20.83 -10.91 18.30
CA ILE A 19 -20.04 -9.69 18.45
C ILE A 19 -20.89 -8.70 19.26
N THR A 20 -20.27 -8.02 20.21
CA THR A 20 -20.89 -6.92 20.94
C THR A 20 -20.14 -5.62 20.67
N PHE A 21 -20.84 -4.62 20.14
CA PHE A 21 -20.40 -3.23 20.09
C PHE A 21 -20.98 -2.47 21.27
N LEU A 22 -20.15 -1.65 21.92
CA LEU A 22 -20.54 -0.77 23.02
C LEU A 22 -20.62 0.66 22.47
N VAL A 23 -21.81 1.25 22.53
CA VAL A 23 -22.06 2.61 22.07
C VAL A 23 -22.52 3.49 23.21
N SER A 24 -22.02 4.72 23.29
CA SER A 24 -22.53 5.74 24.21
C SER A 24 -22.82 7.03 23.45
N VAL A 25 -24.01 7.59 23.65
CA VAL A 25 -24.47 8.85 23.06
C VAL A 25 -24.77 9.84 24.19
N PRO A 26 -24.08 11.00 24.28
CA PRO A 26 -24.25 11.99 25.33
C PRO A 26 -25.68 12.56 25.38
N ASP A 27 -26.10 13.10 26.57
CA ASP A 27 -27.40 13.71 26.78
C ASP A 27 -27.62 14.97 25.91
N ASP A 28 -26.57 15.70 25.60
CA ASP A 28 -26.58 16.92 24.81
C ASP A 28 -26.47 16.69 23.29
N SER A 29 -26.53 15.42 22.86
CA SER A 29 -26.56 15.02 21.46
C SER A 29 -27.98 14.90 20.93
N GLU A 30 -28.14 14.80 19.61
CA GLU A 30 -29.36 14.30 18.97
C GLU A 30 -29.38 12.77 18.93
N ALA A 31 -30.54 12.19 18.63
CA ALA A 31 -30.66 10.77 18.37
C ALA A 31 -29.84 10.41 17.09
N VAL A 32 -29.11 9.32 17.12
CA VAL A 32 -28.20 8.93 16.03
C VAL A 32 -28.61 7.60 15.42
N ASP A 33 -28.51 7.52 14.11
CA ASP A 33 -28.72 6.27 13.39
C ASP A 33 -27.41 5.47 13.33
N TYR A 34 -27.54 4.15 13.37
CA TYR A 34 -26.42 3.25 13.14
C TYR A 34 -26.72 2.22 12.08
N THR A 35 -25.67 1.73 11.44
CA THR A 35 -25.71 0.54 10.59
C THR A 35 -24.64 -0.44 11.01
N VAL A 36 -24.93 -1.74 10.92
CA VAL A 36 -23.94 -2.81 11.05
C VAL A 36 -23.88 -3.54 9.71
N SER A 37 -22.70 -3.69 9.17
CA SER A 37 -22.50 -4.30 7.84
C SER A 37 -21.40 -5.36 7.86
N ILE A 38 -21.48 -6.29 6.92
CA ILE A 38 -20.39 -7.21 6.57
C ILE A 38 -19.60 -6.61 5.43
N ASN A 39 -18.27 -6.49 5.64
CA ASN A 39 -17.31 -5.96 4.65
C ASN A 39 -17.76 -4.63 4.04
N ARG A 40 -18.47 -3.77 4.80
CA ARG A 40 -19.04 -2.48 4.38
C ARG A 40 -20.04 -2.54 3.21
N ILE A 41 -20.42 -3.71 2.74
CA ILE A 41 -21.33 -3.91 1.59
C ILE A 41 -22.69 -4.42 2.01
N GLU A 42 -22.75 -5.45 2.85
CA GLU A 42 -23.99 -6.11 3.24
C GLU A 42 -24.47 -5.59 4.60
N VAL A 43 -25.53 -4.76 4.62
CA VAL A 43 -26.13 -4.28 5.86
C VAL A 43 -26.91 -5.42 6.52
N ILE A 44 -26.53 -5.81 7.73
CA ILE A 44 -27.14 -6.89 8.50
C ILE A 44 -27.99 -6.39 9.68
N ALA A 45 -27.77 -5.17 10.14
CA ALA A 45 -28.59 -4.51 11.15
C ALA A 45 -28.54 -2.99 11.01
N SER A 46 -29.61 -2.33 11.46
CA SER A 46 -29.67 -0.87 11.59
C SER A 46 -30.63 -0.48 12.69
N GLY A 47 -30.51 0.73 13.20
CA GLY A 47 -31.38 1.24 14.23
C GLY A 47 -31.05 2.67 14.62
N ASN A 48 -31.76 3.16 15.68
CA ASN A 48 -31.60 4.50 16.20
C ASN A 48 -31.25 4.44 17.69
N ILE A 49 -30.35 5.28 18.16
CA ILE A 49 -29.90 5.39 19.55
C ILE A 49 -30.29 6.76 20.06
N GLN A 50 -31.00 6.78 21.19
CA GLN A 50 -31.48 8.01 21.82
C GLN A 50 -30.36 8.70 22.62
N PRO A 51 -30.37 10.05 22.74
CA PRO A 51 -29.43 10.79 23.59
C PRO A 51 -29.51 10.29 25.05
N GLY A 52 -28.41 10.49 25.79
CA GLY A 52 -28.32 10.01 27.18
C GLY A 52 -28.13 8.49 27.32
N SER A 53 -27.87 7.81 26.23
CA SER A 53 -27.66 6.37 26.23
C SER A 53 -26.21 6.02 26.52
N GLU A 54 -25.97 5.34 27.65
CA GLU A 54 -24.65 4.88 28.04
C GLU A 54 -24.47 3.38 27.84
N LYS A 55 -23.36 2.97 27.21
CA LYS A 55 -22.95 1.56 27.03
C LYS A 55 -24.05 0.66 26.47
N ILE A 56 -24.79 1.18 25.49
CA ILE A 56 -25.76 0.37 24.75
C ILE A 56 -24.98 -0.75 24.05
N LYS A 57 -25.50 -1.96 24.17
CA LYS A 57 -24.99 -3.13 23.48
C LYS A 57 -25.75 -3.32 22.17
N ILE A 58 -24.99 -3.24 21.07
CA ILE A 58 -25.47 -3.64 19.75
C ILE A 58 -24.76 -4.94 19.41
N THR A 59 -25.55 -5.99 19.17
CA THR A 59 -24.99 -7.31 18.86
C THR A 59 -25.14 -7.63 17.38
N ALA A 60 -24.18 -8.37 16.85
CA ALA A 60 -24.17 -8.87 15.49
C ALA A 60 -23.53 -10.26 15.43
N GLN A 61 -23.81 -10.99 14.37
CA GLN A 61 -23.26 -12.31 14.12
C GLN A 61 -23.10 -12.51 12.61
N ALA A 62 -22.08 -13.24 12.18
CA ALA A 62 -21.97 -13.69 10.80
C ALA A 62 -21.65 -15.19 10.75
N ASP A 63 -22.08 -15.82 9.68
CA ASP A 63 -21.99 -17.25 9.43
C ASP A 63 -20.76 -17.65 8.57
N ARG A 64 -19.92 -16.68 8.26
CA ARG A 64 -18.72 -16.83 7.41
C ARG A 64 -17.56 -15.96 7.88
N PRO A 65 -16.30 -16.28 7.48
CA PRO A 65 -15.16 -15.41 7.69
C PRO A 65 -15.37 -14.05 6.99
N CYS A 66 -15.25 -12.95 7.75
CA CYS A 66 -15.49 -11.60 7.25
C CYS A 66 -15.06 -10.53 8.26
N PHE A 67 -15.26 -9.27 7.91
CA PHE A 67 -15.27 -8.15 8.84
C PHE A 67 -16.70 -7.70 9.08
N VAL A 68 -17.03 -7.39 10.33
CA VAL A 68 -18.30 -6.79 10.73
C VAL A 68 -18.01 -5.42 11.31
N GLU A 69 -18.61 -4.38 10.72
CA GLU A 69 -18.38 -3.00 11.09
C GLU A 69 -19.70 -2.33 11.52
N ILE A 70 -19.62 -1.55 12.59
CA ILE A 70 -20.68 -0.60 12.97
C ILE A 70 -20.27 0.79 12.54
N SER A 71 -21.21 1.56 11.97
CA SER A 71 -21.01 2.94 11.53
C SER A 71 -22.16 3.82 12.06
N ILE A 72 -21.79 4.97 12.63
CA ILE A 72 -22.71 5.96 13.22
C ILE A 72 -22.33 7.33 12.61
N PRO A 73 -22.98 7.77 11.51
CA PRO A 73 -22.74 9.07 10.89
C PRO A 73 -23.41 10.18 11.73
N VAL A 74 -22.68 11.27 11.98
CA VAL A 74 -23.19 12.46 12.68
C VAL A 74 -22.63 13.72 12.01
N GLY A 75 -23.41 14.36 11.20
CA GLY A 75 -22.94 15.46 10.35
C GLY A 75 -21.85 15.00 9.38
N GLU A 76 -20.67 15.59 9.48
CA GLU A 76 -19.49 15.20 8.67
C GLU A 76 -18.62 14.12 9.33
N GLU A 77 -18.87 13.83 10.62
CA GLU A 77 -18.12 12.82 11.38
C GLU A 77 -18.78 11.44 11.27
N VAL A 78 -17.95 10.38 11.31
CA VAL A 78 -18.43 9.00 11.35
C VAL A 78 -17.71 8.26 12.47
N TYR A 79 -18.47 7.78 13.44
CA TYR A 79 -17.94 6.97 14.54
C TYR A 79 -18.06 5.49 14.17
N GLU A 80 -16.97 4.73 14.27
CA GLU A 80 -16.90 3.37 13.75
C GLU A 80 -16.16 2.43 14.70
N ALA A 81 -16.52 1.15 14.64
CA ALA A 81 -15.73 0.05 15.19
C ALA A 81 -15.87 -1.18 14.30
N ALA A 82 -14.82 -2.00 14.25
CA ALA A 82 -14.79 -3.22 13.43
C ALA A 82 -14.38 -4.44 14.25
N ALA A 83 -14.91 -5.59 13.87
CA ALA A 83 -14.56 -6.90 14.40
C ALA A 83 -14.26 -7.86 13.25
N ALA A 84 -13.20 -8.67 13.40
CA ALA A 84 -12.85 -9.72 12.46
C ALA A 84 -13.45 -11.06 12.89
N ILE A 85 -14.08 -11.76 11.97
CA ILE A 85 -14.57 -13.13 12.17
C ILE A 85 -13.68 -14.08 11.41
N ALA A 86 -12.96 -14.96 12.10
CA ALA A 86 -12.02 -15.95 11.56
C ALA A 86 -11.17 -15.38 10.42
N PRO A 87 -10.44 -14.24 10.61
CA PRO A 87 -9.74 -13.58 9.52
C PRO A 87 -8.70 -14.46 8.84
N GLU A 88 -8.15 -15.44 9.55
CA GLU A 88 -7.24 -16.45 9.02
C GLU A 88 -7.91 -17.45 8.05
N GLU A 89 -9.22 -17.49 8.00
CA GLU A 89 -10.02 -18.34 7.10
C GLU A 89 -10.60 -17.56 5.91
N ILE A 90 -10.39 -16.24 5.83
CA ILE A 90 -10.84 -15.45 4.69
C ILE A 90 -10.09 -15.92 3.43
N THR A 91 -10.84 -16.23 2.39
CA THR A 91 -10.34 -16.70 1.10
C THR A 91 -10.51 -15.65 0.01
N VAL A 92 -9.77 -15.82 -1.08
CA VAL A 92 -9.89 -14.97 -2.28
C VAL A 92 -11.29 -15.10 -2.88
N THR A 93 -11.89 -13.98 -3.29
CA THR A 93 -13.28 -13.93 -3.77
C THR A 93 -13.47 -14.51 -5.16
N SER A 94 -12.39 -14.69 -5.93
CA SER A 94 -12.47 -15.23 -7.30
C SER A 94 -11.31 -16.18 -7.62
N ILE A 95 -11.47 -16.91 -8.73
CA ILE A 95 -10.46 -17.84 -9.23
C ILE A 95 -9.43 -17.08 -10.06
N ILE A 96 -8.15 -17.48 -9.95
CA ILE A 96 -7.07 -16.96 -10.81
C ILE A 96 -7.46 -17.05 -12.29
N PRO A 97 -7.34 -15.98 -13.07
CA PRO A 97 -7.76 -16.00 -14.46
C PRO A 97 -6.83 -16.88 -15.30
N GLU A 98 -7.43 -17.55 -16.28
CA GLU A 98 -6.64 -18.26 -17.28
C GLU A 98 -5.64 -17.34 -17.97
N GLY A 99 -4.40 -17.79 -18.12
CA GLY A 99 -3.34 -17.01 -18.75
C GLY A 99 -2.68 -15.96 -17.84
N PHE A 100 -2.99 -15.87 -16.54
CA PHE A 100 -2.36 -14.92 -15.62
C PHE A 100 -0.83 -14.93 -15.67
N ALA A 101 -0.22 -16.11 -15.51
CA ALA A 101 1.23 -16.26 -15.54
C ALA A 101 1.81 -15.90 -16.92
N GLN A 102 1.12 -16.30 -18.01
CA GLN A 102 1.54 -15.98 -19.37
C GLN A 102 1.48 -14.47 -19.64
N PHE A 103 0.44 -13.78 -19.19
CA PHE A 103 0.29 -12.33 -19.30
C PHE A 103 1.50 -11.60 -18.68
N TRP A 104 1.84 -11.94 -17.44
CA TRP A 104 2.96 -11.29 -16.75
C TRP A 104 4.30 -11.66 -17.35
N LYS A 105 4.47 -12.89 -17.80
CA LYS A 105 5.68 -13.31 -18.54
C LYS A 105 5.86 -12.48 -19.80
N GLU A 106 4.83 -12.30 -20.62
CA GLU A 106 4.89 -11.50 -21.85
C GLU A 106 5.21 -10.02 -21.56
N LYS A 107 4.60 -9.43 -20.51
CA LYS A 107 4.92 -8.07 -20.08
C LYS A 107 6.38 -7.94 -19.65
N LEU A 108 6.90 -8.89 -18.89
CA LEU A 108 8.31 -8.91 -18.50
C LEU A 108 9.25 -9.12 -19.71
N ASP A 109 8.89 -9.99 -20.66
CA ASP A 109 9.66 -10.22 -21.88
C ASP A 109 9.78 -8.94 -22.73
N VAL A 110 8.71 -8.12 -22.78
CA VAL A 110 8.76 -6.81 -23.44
C VAL A 110 9.64 -5.83 -22.65
N LEU A 111 9.47 -5.76 -21.33
CA LEU A 111 10.24 -4.87 -20.46
C LEU A 111 11.74 -5.18 -20.53
N ASN A 112 12.13 -6.45 -20.55
CA ASN A 112 13.51 -6.92 -20.59
C ASN A 112 14.24 -6.59 -21.92
N LYS A 113 13.49 -6.33 -23.00
CA LYS A 113 14.05 -5.86 -24.27
C LYS A 113 14.38 -4.37 -24.27
N VAL A 114 13.85 -3.61 -23.30
CA VAL A 114 14.15 -2.18 -23.17
C VAL A 114 15.55 -2.02 -22.59
N PRO A 115 16.48 -1.34 -23.28
CA PRO A 115 17.84 -1.18 -22.81
C PRO A 115 17.90 -0.46 -21.46
N LEU A 116 18.79 -0.92 -20.59
CA LEU A 116 19.09 -0.23 -19.34
C LEU A 116 20.07 0.93 -19.60
N LYS A 117 19.57 2.03 -20.18
CA LYS A 117 20.33 3.26 -20.42
C LYS A 117 20.07 4.23 -19.28
N VAL A 118 20.84 4.10 -18.21
CA VAL A 118 20.69 4.94 -17.02
C VAL A 118 21.45 6.24 -17.21
N GLU A 119 20.73 7.35 -17.16
CA GLU A 119 21.32 8.68 -17.06
C GLU A 119 21.27 9.12 -15.60
N LEU A 120 22.42 9.49 -15.04
CA LEU A 120 22.56 9.95 -13.67
C LEU A 120 22.99 11.42 -13.68
N LYS A 121 22.22 12.25 -13.01
CA LYS A 121 22.57 13.65 -12.76
C LYS A 121 22.82 13.82 -11.27
N LYS A 122 24.07 14.05 -10.88
CA LYS A 122 24.39 14.35 -9.49
C LYS A 122 23.68 15.63 -9.04
N ILE A 123 23.04 15.58 -7.88
CA ILE A 123 22.40 16.72 -7.24
C ILE A 123 22.96 16.87 -5.82
N ALA A 124 22.70 18.01 -5.19
CA ALA A 124 23.08 18.22 -3.80
C ALA A 124 22.33 17.26 -2.88
N GLN A 125 22.99 16.74 -1.87
CA GLN A 125 22.29 16.05 -0.77
C GLN A 125 21.39 17.06 -0.05
N MET A 126 20.32 16.57 0.56
CA MET A 126 19.48 17.39 1.41
C MET A 126 20.30 17.90 2.61
N PRO A 127 20.33 19.23 2.91
CA PRO A 127 20.99 19.76 4.10
C PRO A 127 20.45 19.10 5.37
N ASP A 128 21.30 18.91 6.38
CA ASP A 128 20.92 18.19 7.60
C ASP A 128 19.75 18.84 8.33
N GLU A 129 19.65 20.18 8.35
CA GLU A 129 18.51 20.90 8.93
C GLU A 129 17.22 20.60 8.17
N LYS A 130 17.27 20.60 6.84
CA LYS A 130 16.11 20.26 5.98
C LYS A 130 15.72 18.78 6.09
N TYR A 131 16.70 17.90 6.24
CA TYR A 131 16.43 16.50 6.52
C TYR A 131 15.73 16.31 7.85
N GLN A 132 16.16 17.05 8.89
CA GLN A 132 15.52 16.97 10.21
C GLN A 132 14.08 17.49 10.16
N GLU A 133 13.83 18.65 9.53
CA GLU A 133 12.48 19.18 9.31
C GLU A 133 11.58 18.16 8.60
N TRP A 134 12.08 17.53 7.53
CA TRP A 134 11.34 16.49 6.81
C TRP A 134 11.09 15.25 7.68
N HIS A 135 12.10 14.80 8.44
CA HIS A 135 12.00 13.63 9.30
C HIS A 135 11.03 13.84 10.47
N ASP A 136 10.97 15.04 11.01
CA ASP A 136 10.02 15.39 12.08
C ASP A 136 8.57 15.38 11.57
N GLU A 137 8.35 15.77 10.32
CA GLU A 137 7.05 15.68 9.67
C GLU A 137 6.72 14.24 9.22
N PHE A 138 7.72 13.52 8.70
CA PHE A 138 7.60 12.17 8.16
C PHE A 138 8.60 11.22 8.82
N PRO A 139 8.35 10.67 10.00
CA PRO A 139 9.30 9.86 10.77
C PRO A 139 9.47 8.44 10.20
N VAL A 140 9.68 8.33 8.89
CA VAL A 140 9.72 7.04 8.14
C VAL A 140 10.77 6.07 8.70
N PHE A 141 11.86 6.60 9.29
CA PHE A 141 12.95 5.79 9.84
C PHE A 141 12.93 5.71 11.37
N GLY A 142 11.90 6.27 12.02
CA GLY A 142 11.78 6.32 13.47
C GLY A 142 13.02 6.96 14.12
N ASN A 143 13.35 6.53 15.32
CA ASN A 143 14.49 7.07 16.07
C ASN A 143 15.81 6.32 15.82
N CYS A 144 16.01 5.73 14.63
CA CYS A 144 17.23 4.99 14.32
C CYS A 144 18.42 5.93 14.12
N PRO A 145 19.57 5.66 14.76
CA PRO A 145 20.75 6.54 14.66
C PRO A 145 21.33 6.49 13.25
N LEU A 146 21.56 7.67 12.67
CA LEU A 146 22.21 7.82 11.37
C LEU A 146 23.70 7.48 11.45
N LYS A 147 24.24 6.78 10.45
CA LYS A 147 25.63 6.30 10.41
C LYS A 147 26.52 7.11 9.47
N HIS A 148 25.93 7.72 8.46
CA HIS A 148 26.65 8.42 7.40
C HIS A 148 26.17 9.87 7.25
N ASN A 149 27.09 10.84 7.25
CA ASN A 149 26.79 12.25 7.08
C ASN A 149 26.99 12.74 5.64
N LYS A 150 27.84 12.05 4.86
CA LYS A 150 28.09 12.38 3.46
C LYS A 150 27.46 11.37 2.55
N ILE A 151 26.61 11.86 1.65
CA ILE A 151 25.81 11.06 0.75
C ILE A 151 25.93 11.59 -0.67
N ASP A 152 26.08 10.70 -1.62
CA ASP A 152 25.91 11.01 -3.04
C ASP A 152 24.45 10.80 -3.43
N VAL A 153 23.83 11.85 -3.98
CA VAL A 153 22.44 11.83 -4.45
C VAL A 153 22.43 12.11 -5.96
N CYS A 154 21.63 11.34 -6.67
CA CYS A 154 21.42 11.51 -8.11
C CYS A 154 19.93 11.56 -8.44
N ASP A 155 19.55 12.46 -9.35
CA ASP A 155 18.34 12.33 -10.16
C ASP A 155 18.67 11.38 -11.32
N PHE A 156 17.87 10.33 -11.50
CA PHE A 156 18.11 9.36 -12.55
C PHE A 156 16.92 9.23 -13.49
N LYS A 157 17.20 8.82 -14.73
CA LYS A 157 16.18 8.35 -15.66
C LYS A 157 16.69 7.16 -16.47
N THR A 158 15.75 6.29 -16.86
CA THR A 158 15.99 5.19 -17.80
C THR A 158 14.77 5.00 -18.70
N PRO A 159 14.93 4.51 -19.94
CA PRO A 159 13.80 4.24 -20.80
C PRO A 159 12.82 3.22 -20.22
N HIS A 160 11.54 3.38 -20.56
CA HIS A 160 10.48 2.42 -20.34
C HIS A 160 9.86 2.01 -21.70
N TYR A 161 9.16 0.91 -21.76
CA TYR A 161 8.58 0.41 -23.02
C TYR A 161 7.35 1.20 -23.50
N ARG A 162 6.73 1.98 -22.62
CA ARG A 162 5.61 2.89 -22.92
C ARG A 162 5.97 4.31 -22.46
N GLY A 163 5.98 5.25 -23.38
CA GLY A 163 6.02 6.71 -23.22
C GLY A 163 6.97 7.25 -22.16
N PHE A 164 6.47 7.48 -20.96
CA PHE A 164 7.24 8.11 -19.90
C PHE A 164 8.37 7.22 -19.37
N PRO A 165 9.58 7.79 -19.16
CA PRO A 165 10.70 7.05 -18.61
C PRO A 165 10.45 6.67 -17.14
N VAL A 166 11.26 5.74 -16.64
CA VAL A 166 11.43 5.57 -15.19
C VAL A 166 12.33 6.68 -14.69
N ARG A 167 11.89 7.43 -13.69
CA ARG A 167 12.62 8.54 -13.05
C ARG A 167 12.53 8.42 -11.55
N GLY A 168 13.54 8.97 -10.87
CA GLY A 168 13.54 9.00 -9.41
C GLY A 168 14.80 9.60 -8.84
N TYR A 169 14.87 9.62 -7.53
CA TYR A 169 16.10 9.90 -6.81
C TYR A 169 16.76 8.60 -6.36
N MET A 170 18.08 8.59 -6.38
CA MET A 170 18.90 7.51 -5.86
C MET A 170 20.01 8.09 -4.99
N ALA A 171 20.26 7.46 -3.83
CA ALA A 171 21.29 7.91 -2.91
C ALA A 171 22.07 6.74 -2.30
N LYS A 172 23.32 7.04 -1.89
CA LYS A 172 24.21 6.10 -1.21
C LYS A 172 25.21 6.86 -0.34
N PRO A 173 25.84 6.21 0.66
CA PRO A 173 27.02 6.77 1.33
C PRO A 173 28.12 7.10 0.32
N SER A 174 28.73 8.30 0.42
CA SER A 174 29.72 8.77 -0.56
C SER A 174 30.99 7.90 -0.62
N GLU A 175 31.31 7.20 0.47
CA GLU A 175 32.50 6.33 0.58
C GLU A 175 32.18 4.85 0.34
N ALA A 176 30.99 4.55 -0.21
CA ALA A 176 30.57 3.18 -0.47
C ALA A 176 31.51 2.47 -1.45
N LYS A 177 31.87 1.23 -1.10
CA LYS A 177 32.70 0.36 -1.95
C LYS A 177 31.82 -0.49 -2.87
N PRO A 178 32.35 -0.98 -3.99
CA PRO A 178 31.64 -1.95 -4.80
C PRO A 178 31.19 -3.17 -3.96
N LYS A 179 29.94 -3.64 -4.20
CA LYS A 179 29.33 -4.80 -3.53
C LYS A 179 29.28 -4.72 -2.01
N SER A 180 29.05 -3.53 -1.46
CA SER A 180 29.05 -3.31 -0.02
C SER A 180 27.72 -2.86 0.59
N LEU A 181 26.74 -2.51 -0.24
CA LEU A 181 25.49 -1.91 0.25
C LEU A 181 24.28 -2.82 0.01
N PRO A 182 23.47 -3.09 1.04
CA PRO A 182 22.11 -3.56 0.82
C PRO A 182 21.31 -2.48 0.09
N ALA A 183 20.31 -2.90 -0.71
CA ALA A 183 19.51 -1.97 -1.50
C ALA A 183 18.08 -1.88 -1.02
N VAL A 184 17.48 -0.68 -1.10
CA VAL A 184 16.06 -0.44 -0.80
C VAL A 184 15.41 0.44 -1.86
N LEU A 185 14.24 -0.01 -2.37
CA LEU A 185 13.33 0.77 -3.20
C LEU A 185 12.14 1.22 -2.36
N PHE A 186 11.86 2.52 -2.36
CA PHE A 186 10.61 3.07 -1.82
C PHE A 186 9.57 3.22 -2.92
N THR A 187 8.34 2.84 -2.61
CA THR A 187 7.20 2.90 -3.51
C THR A 187 6.13 3.82 -2.91
N HIS A 188 5.48 4.64 -3.78
CA HIS A 188 4.55 5.66 -3.35
C HIS A 188 3.11 5.14 -3.16
N GLY A 189 2.39 5.74 -2.22
CA GLY A 189 0.94 5.68 -2.14
C GLY A 189 0.27 6.24 -3.40
N ALA A 190 -1.05 6.15 -3.49
CA ALA A 190 -1.79 6.74 -4.60
C ALA A 190 -1.64 8.27 -4.62
N GLY A 191 -1.54 8.81 -5.81
CA GLY A 191 -1.36 10.24 -6.04
C GLY A 191 -0.31 10.54 -7.11
N ILE A 192 -0.28 11.79 -7.53
CA ILE A 192 0.66 12.30 -8.54
C ILE A 192 1.54 13.34 -7.86
N THR A 193 2.73 12.91 -7.48
CA THR A 193 3.68 13.71 -6.68
C THR A 193 5.10 13.54 -7.21
N ASP A 194 6.04 14.28 -6.64
CA ASP A 194 7.47 14.09 -6.84
C ASP A 194 7.96 12.77 -6.23
N SER A 195 9.17 12.36 -6.58
CA SER A 195 9.94 11.40 -5.80
C SER A 195 10.38 12.03 -4.48
N ASP A 196 10.52 11.21 -3.44
CA ASP A 196 10.85 11.70 -2.09
C ASP A 196 12.37 11.65 -1.84
N ILE A 197 13.00 12.83 -1.94
CA ILE A 197 14.43 12.98 -1.67
C ILE A 197 14.79 12.72 -0.19
N GLY A 198 13.88 12.97 0.74
CA GLY A 198 14.06 12.71 2.17
C GLY A 198 14.22 11.23 2.46
N LYS A 199 13.38 10.39 1.86
CA LYS A 199 13.48 8.93 1.99
C LYS A 199 14.82 8.39 1.52
N VAL A 200 15.29 8.81 0.32
CA VAL A 200 16.56 8.30 -0.19
C VAL A 200 17.75 8.80 0.63
N ASN A 201 17.71 10.06 1.11
CA ASN A 201 18.73 10.60 2.01
C ASN A 201 18.77 9.83 3.34
N GLY A 202 17.62 9.64 3.99
CA GLY A 202 17.53 8.93 5.26
C GLY A 202 18.03 7.50 5.18
N ALA A 203 17.60 6.74 4.18
CA ALA A 203 18.07 5.37 3.99
C ALA A 203 19.58 5.30 3.67
N ALA A 204 20.09 6.21 2.86
CA ALA A 204 21.54 6.28 2.60
C ALA A 204 22.33 6.66 3.86
N LYS A 205 21.80 7.56 4.71
CA LYS A 205 22.38 7.86 6.02
C LYS A 205 22.39 6.66 6.98
N LEU A 206 21.46 5.71 6.81
CA LEU A 206 21.45 4.44 7.54
C LEU A 206 22.39 3.37 6.95
N GLY A 207 22.90 3.56 5.74
CA GLY A 207 23.87 2.67 5.08
C GLY A 207 23.31 1.88 3.90
N PHE A 208 22.16 2.26 3.34
CA PHE A 208 21.59 1.62 2.17
C PHE A 208 22.01 2.30 0.85
N LEU A 209 22.06 1.53 -0.21
CA LEU A 209 21.83 2.02 -1.55
C LEU A 209 20.32 2.18 -1.73
N SER A 210 19.85 3.41 -1.83
CA SER A 210 18.42 3.73 -1.76
C SER A 210 17.91 4.34 -3.04
N MET A 211 16.64 4.07 -3.35
CA MET A 211 15.94 4.62 -4.51
C MET A 211 14.49 4.92 -4.13
N ASP A 212 13.98 6.03 -4.65
CA ASP A 212 12.58 6.39 -4.65
C ASP A 212 12.22 6.87 -6.05
N ILE A 213 11.15 6.34 -6.66
CA ILE A 213 10.78 6.66 -8.04
C ILE A 213 9.50 7.46 -8.14
N ASN A 214 9.46 8.37 -9.11
CA ASN A 214 8.21 8.98 -9.52
C ASN A 214 7.32 7.93 -10.19
N ALA A 215 6.20 7.62 -9.55
CA ALA A 215 5.32 6.54 -9.98
C ALA A 215 4.81 6.71 -11.43
N HIS A 216 4.68 7.94 -11.90
CA HIS A 216 4.16 8.28 -13.21
C HIS A 216 5.24 8.66 -14.23
N GLY A 217 6.53 8.69 -13.84
CA GLY A 217 7.67 9.02 -14.71
C GLY A 217 7.80 10.51 -15.03
N LEU A 218 7.19 11.38 -14.23
CA LEU A 218 7.25 12.83 -14.35
C LEU A 218 8.63 13.38 -13.95
N LEU A 219 8.88 14.67 -14.24
CA LEU A 219 10.11 15.33 -13.80
C LEU A 219 10.12 15.46 -12.28
N ASN A 220 11.30 15.23 -11.69
CA ASN A 220 11.51 15.47 -10.27
C ASN A 220 11.86 16.93 -9.99
N GLY A 221 11.65 17.37 -8.73
CA GLY A 221 12.03 18.70 -8.25
C GLY A 221 11.27 19.84 -8.91
N GLN A 222 10.07 19.58 -9.42
CA GLN A 222 9.20 20.61 -9.96
C GLN A 222 8.36 21.24 -8.85
N PRO A 223 7.86 22.48 -9.04
CA PRO A 223 6.89 23.07 -8.14
C PRO A 223 5.64 22.18 -8.00
N SER A 224 4.99 22.22 -6.83
CA SER A 224 3.76 21.43 -6.57
C SER A 224 2.68 21.63 -7.64
N GLU A 225 2.57 22.83 -8.18
CA GLU A 225 1.63 23.17 -9.25
C GLU A 225 1.82 22.29 -10.51
N TYR A 226 3.05 21.90 -10.84
CA TYR A 226 3.33 21.00 -11.98
C TYR A 226 2.63 19.65 -11.81
N TYR A 227 2.69 19.08 -10.62
CA TYR A 227 2.07 17.77 -10.32
C TYR A 227 0.54 17.90 -10.20
N LEU A 228 0.05 19.00 -9.60
CA LEU A 228 -1.37 19.29 -9.48
C LEU A 228 -2.03 19.49 -10.84
N ASN A 229 -1.38 20.18 -11.77
CA ASN A 229 -1.88 20.38 -13.13
C ASN A 229 -1.98 19.05 -13.89
N PHE A 230 -0.96 18.19 -13.76
CA PHE A 230 -1.01 16.86 -14.36
C PHE A 230 -2.08 15.97 -13.71
N ALA A 231 -2.24 16.06 -12.39
CA ALA A 231 -3.30 15.35 -11.67
C ALA A 231 -4.69 15.83 -12.12
N ALA A 232 -4.90 17.14 -12.29
CA ALA A 232 -6.14 17.71 -12.76
C ALA A 232 -6.46 17.26 -14.20
N GLU A 233 -5.47 17.25 -15.10
CA GLU A 233 -5.61 16.74 -16.46
C GLU A 233 -6.05 15.27 -16.49
N ILE A 234 -5.41 14.41 -15.69
CA ILE A 234 -5.80 13.01 -15.57
C ILE A 234 -7.24 12.89 -15.02
N GLN A 235 -7.56 13.64 -13.98
CA GLN A 235 -8.88 13.60 -13.36
C GLN A 235 -9.98 14.08 -14.31
N GLU A 236 -9.72 15.10 -15.11
CA GLU A 236 -10.67 15.60 -16.12
C GLU A 236 -10.95 14.56 -17.22
N HIS A 237 -9.91 13.90 -17.71
CA HIS A 237 -10.03 12.99 -18.85
C HIS A 237 -10.33 11.53 -18.45
N LEU A 238 -9.93 11.09 -17.26
CA LEU A 238 -9.93 9.68 -16.84
C LEU A 238 -10.60 9.46 -15.48
N GLY A 239 -11.00 10.51 -14.78
CA GLY A 239 -11.56 10.47 -13.42
C GLY A 239 -10.55 10.01 -12.36
N ASN A 240 -9.89 8.90 -12.61
CA ASN A 240 -8.86 8.32 -11.75
C ASN A 240 -7.93 7.45 -12.62
N TYR A 241 -6.62 7.57 -12.49
CA TYR A 241 -5.67 6.81 -13.31
C TYR A 241 -5.76 5.28 -13.11
N PHE A 242 -6.28 4.78 -11.99
CA PHE A 242 -6.58 3.36 -11.81
C PHE A 242 -7.64 2.85 -12.80
N LYS A 243 -8.57 3.71 -13.22
CA LYS A 243 -9.62 3.39 -14.17
C LYS A 243 -9.15 3.46 -15.62
N ASN A 244 -7.96 4.01 -15.88
CA ASN A 244 -7.43 4.12 -17.23
C ASN A 244 -7.20 2.73 -17.84
N GLY A 245 -7.88 2.45 -18.94
CA GLY A 245 -7.82 1.16 -19.65
C GLY A 245 -8.45 -0.01 -18.89
N ARG A 246 -9.29 0.21 -17.88
CA ARG A 246 -9.89 -0.82 -17.01
C ARG A 246 -10.73 -1.89 -17.72
N LEU A 247 -11.12 -1.64 -18.96
CA LEU A 247 -11.90 -2.60 -19.77
C LEU A 247 -11.02 -3.58 -20.54
N ASP A 248 -9.72 -3.38 -20.57
CA ASP A 248 -8.76 -4.24 -21.26
C ASP A 248 -7.49 -4.39 -20.43
N LYS A 249 -7.17 -5.62 -20.01
CA LYS A 249 -5.96 -5.91 -19.22
C LYS A 249 -4.66 -5.45 -19.88
N ASP A 250 -4.62 -5.40 -21.23
CA ASP A 250 -3.45 -4.97 -21.99
C ASP A 250 -3.34 -3.45 -22.11
N ALA A 251 -4.46 -2.74 -22.02
CA ALA A 251 -4.54 -1.28 -22.02
C ALA A 251 -4.49 -0.69 -20.60
N SER A 252 -4.76 -1.48 -19.58
CA SER A 252 -4.82 -1.02 -18.18
C SER A 252 -3.51 -0.36 -17.73
N TYR A 253 -3.66 0.75 -16.99
CA TYR A 253 -2.54 1.50 -16.44
C TYR A 253 -1.85 0.80 -15.25
N ILE A 254 -2.56 -0.05 -14.52
CA ILE A 254 -2.02 -0.74 -13.33
C ILE A 254 -0.80 -1.62 -13.68
N PRO A 255 -0.83 -2.47 -14.72
CA PRO A 255 0.35 -3.21 -15.16
C PRO A 255 1.51 -2.30 -15.58
N GLU A 256 1.24 -1.15 -16.22
CA GLU A 256 2.30 -0.21 -16.59
C GLU A 256 2.98 0.42 -15.37
N LEU A 257 2.17 0.83 -14.38
CA LEU A 257 2.67 1.35 -13.11
C LEU A 257 3.59 0.32 -12.42
N LEU A 258 3.17 -0.94 -12.36
CA LEU A 258 3.95 -2.03 -11.76
C LEU A 258 5.26 -2.28 -12.51
N LEU A 259 5.22 -2.34 -13.84
CA LEU A 259 6.41 -2.60 -14.66
C LEU A 259 7.43 -1.45 -14.60
N ARG A 260 6.99 -0.22 -14.35
CA ARG A 260 7.89 0.92 -14.10
C ARG A 260 8.69 0.69 -12.81
N HIS A 261 8.07 0.23 -11.75
CA HIS A 261 8.73 -0.12 -10.48
C HIS A 261 9.65 -1.34 -10.66
N ARG A 262 9.20 -2.35 -11.40
CA ARG A 262 10.05 -3.51 -11.75
C ARG A 262 11.31 -3.10 -12.53
N LYS A 263 11.21 -2.13 -13.45
CA LYS A 263 12.36 -1.57 -14.18
C LYS A 263 13.31 -0.80 -13.26
N ALA A 264 12.79 -0.11 -12.27
CA ALA A 264 13.61 0.59 -11.26
C ALA A 264 14.50 -0.39 -10.47
N LEU A 265 14.02 -1.60 -10.17
CA LEU A 265 14.84 -2.64 -9.54
C LEU A 265 16.04 -3.03 -10.43
N ASP A 266 15.88 -3.05 -11.75
CA ASP A 266 17.03 -3.31 -12.66
C ASP A 266 18.09 -2.21 -12.56
N VAL A 267 17.65 -0.93 -12.47
CA VAL A 267 18.57 0.21 -12.26
C VAL A 267 19.30 0.07 -10.93
N LEU A 268 18.58 -0.22 -9.88
CA LEU A 268 19.12 -0.34 -8.51
C LEU A 268 20.12 -1.49 -8.42
N CYS A 269 19.78 -2.66 -8.94
CA CYS A 269 20.64 -3.85 -8.95
C CYS A 269 21.83 -3.74 -9.91
N ALA A 270 21.81 -2.82 -10.88
CA ALA A 270 22.94 -2.56 -11.77
C ALA A 270 23.99 -1.63 -11.14
N GLN A 271 23.73 -1.03 -9.98
CA GLN A 271 24.71 -0.18 -9.32
C GLN A 271 25.87 -1.03 -8.78
N PRO A 272 27.11 -0.59 -8.98
CA PRO A 272 28.29 -1.36 -8.56
C PRO A 272 28.39 -1.56 -7.05
N GLU A 273 27.77 -0.70 -6.25
CA GLU A 273 27.76 -0.77 -4.79
C GLU A 273 26.77 -1.77 -4.21
N TRP A 274 25.74 -2.19 -4.96
CA TRP A 274 24.80 -3.21 -4.48
C TRP A 274 25.53 -4.50 -4.10
N ASP A 275 25.23 -5.04 -2.93
CA ASP A 275 25.87 -6.23 -2.34
C ASP A 275 25.57 -7.54 -3.13
N GLY A 276 24.56 -7.50 -4.02
CA GLY A 276 24.11 -8.66 -4.80
C GLY A 276 23.27 -9.66 -3.99
N LYS A 277 22.87 -9.32 -2.76
CA LYS A 277 22.16 -10.21 -1.84
C LYS A 277 20.87 -9.60 -1.30
N THR A 278 20.95 -8.39 -0.78
CA THR A 278 19.86 -7.74 -0.04
C THR A 278 19.15 -6.74 -0.92
N LEU A 279 17.89 -7.00 -1.24
CA LEU A 279 17.02 -6.12 -2.00
C LEU A 279 15.68 -6.01 -1.29
N ILE A 280 15.41 -4.83 -0.75
CA ILE A 280 14.20 -4.54 0.04
C ILE A 280 13.28 -3.64 -0.77
N ILE A 281 11.96 -3.84 -0.66
CA ILE A 281 10.96 -2.88 -1.14
C ILE A 281 10.11 -2.44 0.04
N ARG A 282 9.87 -1.12 0.16
CA ARG A 282 9.04 -0.56 1.22
C ARG A 282 8.04 0.45 0.67
N GLY A 283 6.77 0.30 1.04
CA GLY A 283 5.70 1.22 0.68
C GLY A 283 4.40 0.95 1.41
N ALA A 284 3.44 1.87 1.27
CA ALA A 284 2.12 1.75 1.87
C ALA A 284 1.02 2.03 0.84
N SER A 285 -0.18 1.52 1.06
CA SER A 285 -1.33 1.71 0.16
C SER A 285 -1.04 1.17 -1.25
N GLN A 286 -1.14 2.01 -2.29
CA GLN A 286 -0.64 1.67 -3.62
C GLN A 286 0.84 1.23 -3.58
N GLY A 287 1.66 1.88 -2.75
CA GLY A 287 3.06 1.49 -2.58
C GLY A 287 3.20 0.09 -1.99
N GLY A 288 2.34 -0.30 -1.07
CA GLY A 288 2.25 -1.66 -0.55
C GLY A 288 1.87 -2.67 -1.63
N PHE A 289 0.88 -2.34 -2.48
CA PHE A 289 0.55 -3.13 -3.67
C PHE A 289 1.78 -3.33 -4.57
N LEU A 290 2.48 -2.24 -4.88
CA LEU A 290 3.66 -2.27 -5.74
C LEU A 290 4.81 -3.09 -5.13
N ALA A 291 5.01 -3.01 -3.81
CA ALA A 291 6.04 -3.78 -3.12
C ALA A 291 5.79 -5.29 -3.23
N VAL A 292 4.55 -5.73 -2.95
CA VAL A 292 4.17 -7.16 -3.03
C VAL A 292 4.23 -7.66 -4.47
N ALA A 293 3.63 -6.94 -5.42
CA ALA A 293 3.59 -7.37 -6.82
C ALA A 293 4.99 -7.38 -7.45
N CYS A 294 5.86 -6.40 -7.15
CA CYS A 294 7.25 -6.42 -7.60
C CYS A 294 8.03 -7.62 -7.05
N ALA A 295 7.81 -8.01 -5.79
CA ALA A 295 8.47 -9.17 -5.21
C ALA A 295 8.06 -10.48 -5.89
N ALA A 296 6.82 -10.58 -6.38
CA ALA A 296 6.38 -11.72 -7.18
C ALA A 296 7.03 -11.76 -8.58
N LEU A 297 7.28 -10.58 -9.16
CA LEU A 297 7.84 -10.44 -10.51
C LEU A 297 9.38 -10.36 -10.53
N ASP A 298 10.03 -10.33 -9.37
CA ASP A 298 11.48 -10.23 -9.25
C ASP A 298 12.04 -11.08 -8.11
N PRO A 299 12.59 -12.24 -8.41
CA PRO A 299 13.11 -13.15 -7.38
C PRO A 299 14.36 -12.61 -6.65
N ARG A 300 14.93 -11.47 -7.07
CA ARG A 300 16.03 -10.81 -6.35
C ARG A 300 15.54 -10.12 -5.07
N VAL A 301 14.25 -9.81 -4.98
CA VAL A 301 13.67 -9.19 -3.77
C VAL A 301 13.73 -10.18 -2.61
N THR A 302 14.34 -9.77 -1.51
CA THR A 302 14.57 -10.60 -0.33
C THR A 302 13.63 -10.27 0.82
N ALA A 303 13.18 -9.02 0.90
CA ALA A 303 12.24 -8.59 1.92
C ALA A 303 11.29 -7.48 1.42
N ILE A 304 10.08 -7.45 1.97
CA ILE A 304 9.10 -6.39 1.70
C ILE A 304 8.51 -5.86 3.01
N PHE A 305 8.25 -4.55 3.02
CA PHE A 305 7.56 -3.83 4.08
C PHE A 305 6.35 -3.13 3.44
N ALA A 306 5.17 -3.72 3.61
CA ALA A 306 3.97 -3.32 2.89
C ALA A 306 2.86 -2.93 3.87
N GLY A 307 2.73 -1.62 4.10
CA GLY A 307 1.67 -1.07 4.93
C GLY A 307 0.34 -0.97 4.18
N VAL A 308 -0.75 -1.39 4.81
CA VAL A 308 -2.14 -1.30 4.29
C VAL A 308 -2.23 -1.46 2.76
N PRO A 309 -1.69 -2.55 2.17
CA PRO A 309 -1.52 -2.67 0.72
C PRO A 309 -2.85 -2.65 -0.02
N GLY A 310 -2.90 -1.91 -1.13
CA GLY A 310 -4.06 -1.87 -2.02
C GLY A 310 -4.20 -3.11 -2.89
N LEU A 311 -5.37 -3.28 -3.52
CA LEU A 311 -5.66 -4.34 -4.51
C LEU A 311 -5.27 -5.77 -4.06
N CYS A 312 -5.30 -6.03 -2.76
CA CYS A 312 -4.97 -7.34 -2.18
C CYS A 312 -5.86 -8.46 -2.74
N ASP A 313 -7.18 -8.23 -2.76
CA ASP A 313 -8.13 -8.94 -3.61
C ASP A 313 -8.86 -7.91 -4.46
N ALA A 314 -8.42 -7.72 -5.69
CA ALA A 314 -8.96 -6.70 -6.59
C ALA A 314 -10.40 -6.98 -7.02
N THR A 315 -10.90 -8.19 -6.82
CA THR A 315 -12.26 -8.60 -7.18
C THR A 315 -13.25 -8.54 -6.01
N LEU A 316 -12.78 -8.22 -4.78
CA LEU A 316 -13.68 -7.95 -3.68
C LEU A 316 -14.59 -6.77 -4.05
N GLU A 317 -15.91 -6.93 -3.89
CA GLU A 317 -16.90 -5.94 -4.33
C GLU A 317 -16.61 -4.52 -3.81
N PHE A 318 -16.15 -4.40 -2.56
CA PHE A 318 -15.72 -3.13 -2.00
C PHE A 318 -14.59 -2.48 -2.81
N ASN A 319 -13.56 -3.25 -3.17
CA ASN A 319 -12.44 -2.74 -3.97
C ASN A 319 -12.86 -2.36 -5.38
N LEU A 320 -13.75 -3.13 -6.00
CA LEU A 320 -14.31 -2.80 -7.30
C LEU A 320 -15.03 -1.47 -7.25
N GLN A 321 -15.95 -1.29 -6.30
CA GLN A 321 -16.73 -0.05 -6.13
C GLN A 321 -15.83 1.15 -5.81
N THR A 322 -14.85 0.98 -4.94
CA THR A 322 -13.98 2.07 -4.49
C THR A 322 -13.02 2.54 -5.59
N TRP A 323 -12.43 1.60 -6.35
CA TRP A 323 -11.27 1.92 -7.18
C TRP A 323 -11.51 1.84 -8.67
N LEU A 324 -12.39 0.95 -9.14
CA LEU A 324 -12.43 0.54 -10.54
C LEU A 324 -13.78 0.78 -11.22
N LEU A 325 -14.90 0.74 -10.50
CA LEU A 325 -16.22 0.98 -11.07
C LEU A 325 -16.60 2.46 -11.07
N GLU A 326 -17.55 2.80 -11.91
CA GLU A 326 -18.25 4.08 -11.95
C GLU A 326 -19.74 3.86 -11.71
N GLU A 327 -20.41 4.85 -11.13
CA GLU A 327 -21.85 4.79 -10.87
C GLU A 327 -22.66 4.59 -12.16
N SER A 328 -22.14 5.03 -13.31
CA SER A 328 -22.76 4.87 -14.61
C SER A 328 -22.52 3.51 -15.28
N ASP A 329 -21.70 2.63 -14.69
CA ASP A 329 -21.38 1.35 -15.29
C ASP A 329 -22.62 0.43 -15.34
N THR A 330 -22.84 -0.17 -16.50
CA THR A 330 -23.79 -1.27 -16.63
C THR A 330 -23.21 -2.56 -16.02
N GLU A 331 -24.06 -3.52 -15.71
CA GLU A 331 -23.60 -4.83 -15.21
C GLU A 331 -22.64 -5.54 -16.18
N GLU A 332 -22.84 -5.36 -17.47
CA GLU A 332 -21.92 -5.89 -18.50
C GLU A 332 -20.52 -5.25 -18.37
N VAL A 333 -20.45 -3.93 -18.21
CA VAL A 333 -19.18 -3.20 -17.99
C VAL A 333 -18.56 -3.63 -16.67
N ALA A 334 -19.33 -3.71 -15.58
CA ALA A 334 -18.85 -4.16 -14.29
C ALA A 334 -18.23 -5.56 -14.34
N ASN A 335 -18.83 -6.48 -15.11
CA ASN A 335 -18.28 -7.82 -15.31
C ASN A 335 -16.94 -7.79 -16.07
N ILE A 336 -16.81 -6.97 -17.11
CA ILE A 336 -15.54 -6.79 -17.84
C ILE A 336 -14.47 -6.24 -16.87
N VAL A 337 -14.79 -5.22 -16.09
CA VAL A 337 -13.87 -4.65 -15.10
C VAL A 337 -13.46 -5.69 -14.06
N ARG A 338 -14.39 -6.51 -13.57
CA ARG A 338 -14.11 -7.58 -12.62
C ARG A 338 -13.12 -8.61 -13.20
N GLU A 339 -13.32 -9.04 -14.44
CA GLU A 339 -12.39 -9.97 -15.10
C GLU A 339 -11.02 -9.35 -15.37
N THR A 340 -10.98 -8.08 -15.80
CA THR A 340 -9.72 -7.36 -16.05
C THR A 340 -8.93 -7.12 -14.76
N SER A 341 -9.61 -6.78 -13.66
CA SER A 341 -8.99 -6.51 -12.36
C SER A 341 -8.26 -7.72 -11.76
N LYS A 342 -8.65 -8.93 -12.14
CA LYS A 342 -7.98 -10.16 -11.70
C LYS A 342 -6.48 -10.15 -12.03
N PHE A 343 -6.09 -9.52 -13.14
CA PHE A 343 -4.67 -9.45 -13.54
C PHE A 343 -3.83 -8.51 -12.67
N ALA A 344 -4.45 -7.74 -11.78
CA ALA A 344 -3.78 -6.89 -10.79
C ALA A 344 -3.97 -7.36 -9.34
N SER A 345 -4.72 -8.43 -9.08
CA SER A 345 -5.01 -8.92 -7.73
C SER A 345 -3.77 -9.51 -7.06
N LEU A 346 -3.36 -8.94 -5.93
CA LEU A 346 -2.21 -9.44 -5.16
C LEU A 346 -2.39 -10.87 -4.67
N ALA A 347 -3.62 -11.30 -4.42
CA ALA A 347 -3.93 -12.66 -4.00
C ALA A 347 -3.44 -13.73 -5.00
N TYR A 348 -3.22 -13.36 -6.26
CA TYR A 348 -2.67 -14.28 -7.27
C TYR A 348 -1.15 -14.19 -7.44
N PHE A 349 -0.53 -13.11 -6.96
CA PHE A 349 0.93 -12.98 -6.89
C PHE A 349 1.50 -13.60 -5.62
N ALA A 350 0.80 -13.44 -4.51
CA ALA A 350 1.28 -13.74 -3.17
C ALA A 350 1.76 -15.18 -2.95
N PRO A 351 1.13 -16.24 -3.52
CA PRO A 351 1.58 -17.63 -3.31
C PRO A 351 3.00 -17.92 -3.80
N GLU A 352 3.46 -17.21 -4.83
CA GLU A 352 4.77 -17.46 -5.45
C GLU A 352 5.91 -16.68 -4.78
N ILE A 353 5.60 -15.71 -3.91
CA ILE A 353 6.60 -14.88 -3.25
C ILE A 353 7.35 -15.68 -2.18
N LYS A 354 8.68 -15.55 -2.17
CA LYS A 354 9.56 -16.19 -1.16
C LYS A 354 10.21 -15.15 -0.24
N ALA A 355 10.16 -13.87 -0.61
CA ALA A 355 10.67 -12.79 0.22
C ALA A 355 10.01 -12.79 1.60
N GLU A 356 10.75 -12.45 2.64
CA GLU A 356 10.18 -12.23 3.97
C GLU A 356 9.39 -10.93 4.00
N ALA A 357 8.21 -10.92 4.62
CA ALA A 357 7.29 -9.79 4.54
C ALA A 357 6.87 -9.28 5.92
N TRP A 358 6.86 -7.95 6.06
CA TRP A 358 6.24 -7.24 7.18
C TRP A 358 5.04 -6.46 6.64
N PHE A 359 3.89 -6.78 7.20
CA PHE A 359 2.62 -6.15 6.83
C PHE A 359 2.03 -5.39 8.01
N ASP A 360 1.26 -4.36 7.73
CA ASP A 360 0.27 -3.83 8.65
C ASP A 360 -1.11 -3.80 8.00
N VAL A 361 -2.15 -3.90 8.83
CA VAL A 361 -3.55 -3.85 8.43
C VAL A 361 -4.36 -3.00 9.40
N ALA A 362 -5.19 -2.12 8.90
CA ALA A 362 -6.08 -1.28 9.67
C ALA A 362 -7.53 -1.78 9.55
N TYR A 363 -8.19 -2.02 10.69
CA TYR A 363 -9.53 -2.63 10.70
C TYR A 363 -10.64 -1.68 10.23
N LEU A 364 -10.41 -0.36 10.33
CA LEU A 364 -11.33 0.67 9.87
C LEU A 364 -10.95 1.28 8.52
N ASP A 365 -10.07 0.60 7.76
CA ASP A 365 -9.61 1.09 6.47
C ASP A 365 -10.74 1.13 5.43
N LYS A 366 -11.07 2.35 4.97
CA LYS A 366 -12.09 2.62 3.94
C LYS A 366 -11.52 2.64 2.51
N LEU A 367 -10.22 2.45 2.34
CA LEU A 367 -9.55 2.45 1.05
C LEU A 367 -8.99 1.08 0.70
N CYS A 368 -8.27 0.45 1.64
CA CYS A 368 -7.68 -0.87 1.46
C CYS A 368 -8.30 -1.84 2.47
N HIS A 369 -9.47 -2.37 2.10
CA HIS A 369 -10.33 -3.11 3.04
C HIS A 369 -9.62 -4.32 3.66
N PRO A 370 -9.70 -4.51 5.01
CA PRO A 370 -8.98 -5.57 5.71
C PRO A 370 -9.36 -6.99 5.27
N ALA A 371 -10.59 -7.25 4.81
CA ALA A 371 -10.97 -8.55 4.28
C ALA A 371 -10.18 -8.89 3.01
N ALA A 372 -9.96 -7.90 2.11
CA ALA A 372 -9.11 -8.09 0.93
C ALA A 372 -7.66 -8.36 1.33
N PHE A 373 -7.16 -7.63 2.33
CA PHE A 373 -5.82 -7.87 2.87
C PHE A 373 -5.65 -9.30 3.37
N TYR A 374 -6.57 -9.80 4.20
CA TYR A 374 -6.48 -11.15 4.73
C TYR A 374 -6.60 -12.23 3.64
N ALA A 375 -7.41 -12.00 2.59
CA ALA A 375 -7.49 -12.90 1.45
C ALA A 375 -6.10 -13.10 0.79
N MET A 376 -5.33 -12.03 0.61
CA MET A 376 -3.95 -12.08 0.10
C MET A 376 -2.98 -12.62 1.16
N TYR A 377 -3.06 -12.13 2.40
CA TYR A 377 -2.15 -12.49 3.48
C TYR A 377 -2.18 -14.00 3.76
N ASN A 378 -3.36 -14.61 3.79
CA ASN A 378 -3.53 -16.02 4.10
C ASN A 378 -2.85 -16.94 3.08
N VAL A 379 -2.74 -16.52 1.82
CA VAL A 379 -2.10 -17.29 0.74
C VAL A 379 -0.65 -16.90 0.47
N TYR A 380 -0.08 -15.94 1.21
CA TYR A 380 1.30 -15.49 1.01
C TYR A 380 2.30 -16.63 1.25
N GLY A 381 3.20 -16.87 0.29
CA GLY A 381 4.04 -18.05 0.24
C GLY A 381 5.38 -17.99 1.01
N GLY A 382 5.80 -16.79 1.44
CA GLY A 382 7.02 -16.55 2.23
C GLY A 382 6.78 -16.44 3.73
N PRO A 383 7.84 -16.26 4.54
CA PRO A 383 7.70 -15.85 5.93
C PRO A 383 6.99 -14.49 6.02
N LYS A 384 6.10 -14.34 6.99
CA LYS A 384 5.30 -13.13 7.11
C LYS A 384 5.05 -12.73 8.55
N HIS A 385 5.04 -11.42 8.78
CA HIS A 385 4.79 -10.77 10.07
C HIS A 385 3.66 -9.77 9.90
N LEU A 386 2.81 -9.60 10.91
CA LEU A 386 1.63 -8.76 10.84
C LEU A 386 1.52 -7.84 12.05
N TYR A 387 1.29 -6.57 11.79
CA TYR A 387 0.80 -5.60 12.76
C TYR A 387 -0.67 -5.29 12.47
N GLU A 388 -1.51 -5.32 13.51
CA GLU A 388 -2.96 -5.10 13.39
C GLU A 388 -3.38 -3.83 14.12
N GLY A 389 -3.87 -2.85 13.39
CA GLY A 389 -4.45 -1.61 13.92
C GLY A 389 -5.96 -1.76 14.10
N TYR A 390 -6.41 -2.25 15.25
CA TYR A 390 -7.82 -2.57 15.51
C TYR A 390 -8.77 -1.38 15.49
N THR A 391 -8.25 -0.19 15.77
CA THR A 391 -9.01 1.08 15.80
C THR A 391 -8.50 2.09 14.77
N ALA A 392 -7.61 1.67 13.90
CA ALA A 392 -6.98 2.54 12.91
C ALA A 392 -7.74 2.50 11.58
N GLY A 393 -7.83 3.64 10.92
CA GLY A 393 -8.18 3.79 9.51
C GLY A 393 -6.95 3.78 8.61
N HIS A 394 -7.10 4.14 7.34
CA HIS A 394 -6.06 4.03 6.32
C HIS A 394 -4.76 4.80 6.62
N GLY A 395 -4.83 5.90 7.32
CA GLY A 395 -3.67 6.73 7.67
C GLY A 395 -3.35 6.76 9.18
N ASP A 396 -4.09 6.02 10.00
CA ASP A 396 -4.13 6.22 11.45
C ASP A 396 -3.35 5.16 12.23
N ILE A 397 -2.70 4.22 11.54
CA ILE A 397 -1.82 3.27 12.21
C ILE A 397 -0.69 4.07 12.86
N PRO A 398 -0.38 3.83 14.16
CA PRO A 398 0.66 4.57 14.86
C PRO A 398 2.00 4.49 14.12
N HIS A 399 2.27 5.47 13.28
CA HIS A 399 3.43 5.51 12.39
C HIS A 399 4.74 5.34 13.15
N GLU A 400 4.85 5.97 14.33
CA GLU A 400 6.04 5.87 15.19
C GLU A 400 6.37 4.42 15.56
N VAL A 401 5.36 3.61 15.89
CA VAL A 401 5.57 2.19 16.26
C VAL A 401 5.90 1.35 15.03
N VAL A 402 5.12 1.49 13.97
CA VAL A 402 5.30 0.69 12.75
C VAL A 402 6.58 1.05 12.02
N PHE A 403 6.87 2.36 11.88
CA PHE A 403 8.08 2.81 11.18
C PHE A 403 9.34 2.49 11.95
N ASP A 404 9.34 2.64 13.28
CA ASP A 404 10.46 2.22 14.14
C ASP A 404 10.72 0.71 14.03
N GLN A 405 9.65 -0.10 14.08
CA GLN A 405 9.76 -1.55 13.94
C GLN A 405 10.25 -1.94 12.55
N TYR A 406 9.66 -1.39 11.50
CA TYR A 406 10.05 -1.66 10.11
C TYR A 406 11.52 -1.29 9.88
N THR A 407 11.96 -0.13 10.34
CA THR A 407 13.35 0.29 10.17
C THR A 407 14.32 -0.61 10.94
N LYS A 408 13.99 -1.02 12.17
CA LYS A 408 14.80 -1.98 12.94
C LYS A 408 14.94 -3.32 12.22
N GLU A 409 13.85 -3.86 11.69
CA GLU A 409 13.90 -5.12 10.94
C GLU A 409 14.64 -4.96 9.60
N MET A 410 14.48 -3.83 8.90
CA MET A 410 15.28 -3.53 7.70
C MET A 410 16.78 -3.52 8.00
N LEU A 411 17.19 -2.86 9.09
CA LEU A 411 18.60 -2.79 9.51
C LEU A 411 19.15 -4.18 9.90
N LYS A 412 18.33 -4.99 10.55
CA LYS A 412 18.70 -6.36 10.94
C LYS A 412 18.89 -7.27 9.71
N ILE A 413 17.94 -7.25 8.75
CA ILE A 413 18.04 -8.00 7.49
C ILE A 413 19.28 -7.56 6.69
N ALA A 414 19.55 -6.27 6.70
CA ALA A 414 20.67 -5.66 6.01
C ALA A 414 22.02 -5.81 6.73
N GLU A 415 22.07 -6.47 7.88
CA GLU A 415 23.27 -6.58 8.73
C GLU A 415 23.86 -5.21 9.10
N LEU A 416 22.98 -4.19 9.23
CA LEU A 416 23.31 -2.80 9.56
C LEU A 416 22.93 -2.43 11.01
N SER A 417 22.47 -3.33 11.81
CA SER A 417 22.06 -3.10 13.22
C SER A 417 23.25 -2.89 14.17
#